data_80435eb251b2780450ba127c1fa17f61
#
_entry.id   80435eb251b2780450ba127c1fa17f61
#
_cell.length_a   1.000
_cell.length_b   1.000
_cell.length_c   1.000
_cell.angle_alpha   90.00
_cell.angle_beta   90.00
_cell.angle_gamma   90.00
#
_symmetry.space_group_name_H-M   'P 1'
#
loop_
_entity.id
_entity.type
_entity.pdbx_description
1 polymer ?
#
loop_
_entity_poly.entity_id
_entity_poly.type
_entity_poly.pdbx_seq_one_letter_code
_entity_poly.pdbx_strand_id
1 'polypeptide(L)'
;MSLGFLNLTKLSIGANEIMSTRCPELKSIRKVSDRHLRARLAGLACALFLASLTIHSQNISWPQFRGPDSNPVGTHARLAERWSKTENVEWAQEIPGRGWSSPIVTGGKIYVTTATTEGKSKPPQIGTEYSNEYVAELQKQGLSMDKILERLTERDIELPKEVKLHYALYCLNLKSGKVEWQKEFFTGQPPGGRHRKNSFTSESPVTDGKFIYVYVANLGLWAYDLKGKQVWSTPLEANPIYLDFGTGSSPALIGNLLIIVNDNEKQQYLAAFDKQTGKQVWRTNRDIGEKGQRRSGWATPFVWRHALRTEVVTVGPSEAISYDLGGRELWRMSGMSATTIPMPFAYDGLLYIDGGRGSSMFAVRPGAAGDISLGKDESSNKYVVWSQPRAGTYLPTPVAYEGGVYTLTETGILARFDAKTGKLTYKTRIDPAATAFTTSPWAYNGKLFCLSEEGQTFVIAAGETFKLLHINELDEMAQATPAIVGERLLVRTETKLYSIRNKK
;
A
#
# COMPACT_ATOMS: atom_id res chain seq x y z
N MET A 1 4.03 57.03 6.64
CA MET A 1 4.84 57.53 5.52
C MET A 1 4.73 56.47 4.41
N SER A 2 3.81 56.54 3.57
CA SER A 2 3.38 57.28 2.37
C SER A 2 4.45 57.36 1.29
N LEU A 3 3.98 56.98 0.06
CA LEU A 3 4.54 57.12 -1.27
C LEU A 3 5.14 55.81 -1.84
N GLY A 4 4.81 55.39 -3.06
CA GLY A 4 3.89 55.92 -4.09
C GLY A 4 3.85 54.96 -5.28
N PHE A 5 2.66 54.75 -5.81
CA PHE A 5 2.39 54.10 -7.09
C PHE A 5 2.86 54.99 -8.26
N LEU A 6 3.59 54.45 -9.20
CA LEU A 6 3.86 55.14 -10.47
C LEU A 6 3.20 54.33 -11.60
N ASN A 7 2.16 54.93 -12.15
CA ASN A 7 1.45 54.59 -13.37
C ASN A 7 2.36 54.77 -14.60
N LEU A 8 2.50 53.71 -15.40
CA LEU A 8 3.03 53.76 -16.75
C LEU A 8 1.92 53.42 -17.77
N THR A 9 1.08 54.42 -18.02
CA THR A 9 0.20 54.45 -19.20
C THR A 9 0.31 55.85 -19.78
N LYS A 10 1.10 56.00 -20.88
CA LYS A 10 1.00 56.99 -21.96
C LYS A 10 2.34 57.13 -22.65
N LEU A 11 2.52 56.42 -23.75
CA LEU A 11 3.42 56.80 -24.85
C LEU A 11 3.21 55.81 -26.02
N SER A 12 2.15 56.04 -26.79
CA SER A 12 2.04 55.56 -28.15
C SER A 12 0.95 56.33 -28.93
N ILE A 13 1.18 57.56 -29.19
CA ILE A 13 0.51 58.30 -30.26
C ILE A 13 1.57 59.20 -30.88
N GLY A 14 1.98 58.89 -32.12
CA GLY A 14 2.81 59.83 -32.88
C GLY A 14 3.89 59.18 -33.76
N ALA A 15 3.53 58.30 -34.67
CA ALA A 15 4.38 57.93 -35.81
C ALA A 15 3.59 57.16 -36.90
N ASN A 16 2.51 57.72 -37.40
CA ASN A 16 1.79 57.10 -38.55
C ASN A 16 1.09 58.14 -39.45
N GLU A 17 1.71 59.25 -39.68
CA GLU A 17 1.27 60.17 -40.73
C GLU A 17 2.46 60.85 -41.37
N ILE A 18 3.22 60.20 -42.19
CA ILE A 18 3.99 60.71 -43.33
C ILE A 18 4.57 59.47 -44.01
N MET A 19 3.87 58.97 -45.00
CA MET A 19 4.31 58.22 -46.20
C MET A 19 3.17 57.42 -46.81
N SER A 20 2.23 58.11 -47.38
CA SER A 20 1.15 57.48 -48.14
C SER A 20 0.89 58.21 -49.48
N THR A 21 1.93 58.43 -50.20
CA THR A 21 1.78 58.84 -51.64
C THR A 21 3.04 58.46 -52.38
N ARG A 22 2.92 57.35 -53.15
CA ARG A 22 3.68 56.88 -54.31
C ARG A 22 4.21 55.48 -54.20
N CYS A 23 3.42 54.50 -54.53
CA CYS A 23 3.73 53.36 -55.37
C CYS A 23 2.66 52.28 -55.30
N PRO A 24 1.91 51.94 -56.35
CA PRO A 24 0.86 50.89 -56.32
C PRO A 24 1.40 49.48 -56.09
N GLU A 25 2.65 49.21 -56.46
CA GLU A 25 3.27 47.87 -56.37
C GLU A 25 3.58 47.43 -54.89
N LEU A 26 3.80 48.36 -53.95
CA LEU A 26 4.06 48.03 -52.56
C LEU A 26 2.81 47.61 -51.78
N LYS A 27 1.58 47.90 -52.27
CA LYS A 27 0.34 47.44 -51.64
C LYS A 27 0.06 45.95 -51.89
N SER A 28 0.53 45.41 -53.04
CA SER A 28 0.35 43.98 -53.35
C SER A 28 1.27 43.08 -52.55
N ILE A 29 2.52 43.50 -52.32
CA ILE A 29 3.51 42.70 -51.54
C ILE A 29 3.14 42.67 -50.04
N ARG A 30 2.60 43.79 -49.50
CA ARG A 30 2.14 43.78 -48.08
C ARG A 30 0.93 42.87 -47.85
N LYS A 31 -0.04 42.81 -48.77
CA LYS A 31 -1.21 41.91 -48.63
C LYS A 31 -0.85 40.44 -48.73
N VAL A 32 0.16 40.07 -49.53
CA VAL A 32 0.61 38.68 -49.64
C VAL A 32 1.39 38.27 -48.39
N SER A 33 2.26 39.17 -47.86
CA SER A 33 3.02 38.91 -46.62
C SER A 33 2.08 38.72 -45.41
N ASP A 34 1.05 39.54 -45.25
CA ASP A 34 0.10 39.43 -44.15
C ASP A 34 -0.76 38.14 -44.20
N ARG A 35 -1.08 37.68 -45.41
CA ARG A 35 -1.80 36.39 -45.56
C ARG A 35 -0.93 35.20 -45.17
N HIS A 36 0.34 35.19 -45.57
CA HIS A 36 1.27 34.13 -45.19
C HIS A 36 1.63 34.17 -43.70
N LEU A 37 1.73 35.36 -43.11
CA LEU A 37 1.99 35.51 -41.67
C LEU A 37 0.77 35.07 -40.83
N ARG A 38 -0.45 35.46 -41.26
CA ARG A 38 -1.71 35.01 -40.59
C ARG A 38 -1.94 33.50 -40.75
N ALA A 39 -1.63 32.93 -41.91
CA ALA A 39 -1.70 31.47 -42.10
C ALA A 39 -0.65 30.70 -41.27
N ARG A 40 0.57 31.26 -41.12
CA ARG A 40 1.60 30.67 -40.22
C ARG A 40 1.24 30.80 -38.75
N LEU A 41 0.70 31.94 -38.31
CA LEU A 41 0.21 32.13 -36.95
C LEU A 41 -1.02 31.28 -36.63
N ALA A 42 -1.94 31.11 -37.55
CA ALA A 42 -3.07 30.20 -37.43
C ALA A 42 -2.61 28.72 -37.38
N GLY A 43 -1.63 28.36 -38.21
CA GLY A 43 -1.01 27.02 -38.17
C GLY A 43 -0.26 26.73 -36.86
N LEU A 44 0.45 27.73 -36.31
CA LEU A 44 1.13 27.62 -35.03
C LEU A 44 0.14 27.55 -33.85
N ALA A 45 -0.96 28.33 -33.89
CA ALA A 45 -2.04 28.27 -32.91
C ALA A 45 -2.79 26.95 -32.97
N CYS A 46 -3.07 26.37 -34.15
CA CYS A 46 -3.63 25.03 -34.27
C CYS A 46 -2.65 23.94 -33.81
N ALA A 47 -1.35 24.05 -34.07
CA ALA A 47 -0.36 23.11 -33.63
C ALA A 47 -0.18 23.19 -32.09
N LEU A 48 -0.24 24.37 -31.48
CA LEU A 48 -0.23 24.58 -30.04
C LEU A 48 -1.55 24.10 -29.37
N PHE A 49 -2.69 24.24 -30.06
CA PHE A 49 -3.97 23.72 -29.58
C PHE A 49 -4.06 22.19 -29.71
N LEU A 50 -3.47 21.60 -30.75
CA LEU A 50 -3.34 20.15 -30.90
C LEU A 50 -2.29 19.56 -29.94
N ALA A 51 -1.23 20.29 -29.62
CA ALA A 51 -0.27 19.88 -28.58
C ALA A 51 -0.83 19.97 -27.15
N SER A 52 -1.80 20.86 -26.91
CA SER A 52 -2.49 20.92 -25.60
C SER A 52 -3.61 19.89 -25.45
N LEU A 53 -3.96 19.20 -26.52
CA LEU A 53 -4.88 18.05 -26.53
C LEU A 53 -4.16 16.70 -26.39
N THR A 54 -2.85 16.68 -26.16
CA THR A 54 -2.27 15.52 -25.48
C THR A 54 -2.89 15.48 -24.08
N ILE A 55 -4.08 14.89 -24.01
CA ILE A 55 -4.62 14.32 -22.79
C ILE A 55 -3.43 13.56 -22.20
N HIS A 56 -2.86 14.11 -21.15
CA HIS A 56 -2.08 13.30 -20.23
C HIS A 56 -3.06 12.21 -19.80
N SER A 57 -3.06 11.10 -20.49
CA SER A 57 -3.48 9.84 -19.93
C SER A 57 -2.59 9.72 -18.68
N GLN A 58 -3.04 10.26 -17.55
CA GLN A 58 -2.41 9.95 -16.28
C GLN A 58 -2.26 8.46 -16.33
N ASN A 59 -1.03 7.98 -16.30
CA ASN A 59 -0.73 6.56 -16.23
C ASN A 59 -1.39 6.09 -14.94
N ILE A 60 -2.67 5.69 -15.07
CA ILE A 60 -3.47 5.20 -13.96
C ILE A 60 -2.76 3.95 -13.48
N SER A 61 -1.99 4.07 -12.41
CA SER A 61 -1.13 3.03 -11.87
C SER A 61 -1.31 2.92 -10.37
N TRP A 62 -1.32 1.69 -9.88
CA TRP A 62 -1.27 1.33 -8.48
C TRP A 62 -0.19 0.26 -8.32
N PRO A 63 1.09 0.66 -8.26
CA PRO A 63 2.21 -0.23 -8.61
C PRO A 63 2.60 -1.22 -7.50
N GLN A 64 2.12 -1.06 -6.29
CA GLN A 64 2.53 -1.83 -5.12
C GLN A 64 1.45 -1.81 -4.03
N PHE A 65 1.66 -2.59 -2.97
CA PHE A 65 0.83 -2.58 -1.77
C PHE A 65 0.65 -1.16 -1.24
N ARG A 66 -0.59 -0.73 -1.01
CA ARG A 66 -1.01 0.61 -0.56
C ARG A 66 -0.68 1.75 -1.53
N GLY A 67 -0.42 1.44 -2.80
CA GLY A 67 -0.23 2.44 -3.87
C GLY A 67 1.16 3.06 -3.94
N PRO A 68 1.31 4.09 -4.79
CA PRO A 68 2.63 4.64 -5.11
C PRO A 68 3.36 5.21 -3.90
N ASP A 69 2.63 5.80 -2.96
CA ASP A 69 3.20 6.48 -1.78
C ASP A 69 3.04 5.67 -0.49
N SER A 70 2.53 4.43 -0.59
CA SER A 70 2.20 3.56 0.56
C SER A 70 1.25 4.20 1.59
N ASN A 71 0.60 5.30 1.20
CA ASN A 71 -0.46 5.98 1.94
C ASN A 71 -1.69 6.07 1.03
N PRO A 72 -2.69 5.18 1.18
CA PRO A 72 -3.75 4.98 0.20
C PRO A 72 -4.78 6.11 0.23
N VAL A 73 -4.44 7.24 -0.37
CA VAL A 73 -5.30 8.41 -0.52
C VAL A 73 -5.67 8.60 -1.98
N GLY A 74 -6.98 8.60 -2.26
CA GLY A 74 -7.52 8.87 -3.58
C GLY A 74 -7.71 10.36 -3.82
N THR A 75 -7.39 10.82 -5.04
CA THR A 75 -7.52 12.24 -5.43
C THR A 75 -8.61 12.48 -6.47
N HIS A 76 -9.24 11.43 -6.98
CA HIS A 76 -10.24 11.56 -8.03
C HIS A 76 -11.64 11.84 -7.45
N ALA A 77 -12.22 13.00 -7.76
CA ALA A 77 -13.50 13.46 -7.19
C ALA A 77 -14.70 12.53 -7.46
N ARG A 78 -14.63 11.67 -8.50
CA ARG A 78 -15.70 10.73 -8.85
C ARG A 78 -15.54 9.32 -8.24
N LEU A 79 -14.66 9.14 -7.27
CA LEU A 79 -14.62 7.88 -6.52
C LEU A 79 -15.96 7.63 -5.82
N ALA A 80 -16.44 6.39 -5.90
CA ALA A 80 -17.72 6.02 -5.30
C ALA A 80 -17.60 6.05 -3.77
N GLU A 81 -18.59 6.65 -3.14
CA GLU A 81 -18.70 6.70 -1.68
C GLU A 81 -19.74 5.70 -1.17
N ARG A 82 -20.70 5.33 -2.03
CA ARG A 82 -21.74 4.34 -1.74
C ARG A 82 -21.67 3.19 -2.72
N TRP A 83 -21.82 1.99 -2.21
CA TRP A 83 -21.91 0.76 -3.00
C TRP A 83 -22.59 -0.36 -2.21
N SER A 84 -23.06 -1.34 -2.94
CA SER A 84 -23.51 -2.62 -2.43
C SER A 84 -23.07 -3.72 -3.40
N LYS A 85 -23.57 -4.94 -3.27
CA LYS A 85 -23.32 -6.00 -4.26
C LYS A 85 -23.74 -5.61 -5.70
N THR A 86 -24.66 -4.68 -5.86
CA THR A 86 -25.25 -4.28 -7.15
C THR A 86 -25.11 -2.80 -7.46
N GLU A 87 -25.10 -1.95 -6.43
CA GLU A 87 -24.96 -0.51 -6.60
C GLU A 87 -23.51 -0.13 -6.83
N ASN A 88 -23.25 0.69 -7.84
CA ASN A 88 -21.91 1.20 -8.21
C ASN A 88 -20.84 0.12 -8.46
N VAL A 89 -21.22 -1.15 -8.63
CA VAL A 89 -20.35 -2.21 -9.11
C VAL A 89 -20.29 -2.13 -10.64
N GLU A 90 -19.11 -1.79 -11.18
CA GLU A 90 -18.84 -1.78 -12.63
C GLU A 90 -18.76 -3.22 -13.14
N TRP A 91 -18.05 -4.07 -12.42
CA TRP A 91 -17.95 -5.51 -12.62
C TRP A 91 -17.50 -6.23 -11.34
N ALA A 92 -17.81 -7.52 -11.27
CA ALA A 92 -17.29 -8.47 -10.29
C ALA A 92 -16.79 -9.71 -11.04
N GLN A 93 -15.54 -10.10 -10.78
CA GLN A 93 -14.88 -11.24 -11.43
C GLN A 93 -14.46 -12.27 -10.39
N GLU A 94 -14.85 -13.51 -10.58
CA GLU A 94 -14.39 -14.61 -9.76
C GLU A 94 -12.89 -14.84 -9.95
N ILE A 95 -12.16 -15.04 -8.84
CA ILE A 95 -10.74 -15.40 -8.80
C ILE A 95 -10.64 -16.75 -8.09
N PRO A 96 -10.31 -17.83 -8.80
CA PRO A 96 -10.19 -19.15 -8.19
C PRO A 96 -9.10 -19.21 -7.11
N GLY A 97 -9.33 -20.00 -6.08
CA GLY A 97 -8.41 -20.19 -4.98
C GLY A 97 -8.48 -19.10 -3.93
N ARG A 98 -7.48 -19.04 -3.07
CA ARG A 98 -7.42 -18.07 -1.97
C ARG A 98 -6.12 -17.29 -2.02
N GLY A 99 -6.22 -15.97 -1.84
CA GLY A 99 -5.07 -15.09 -1.73
C GLY A 99 -5.50 -13.73 -1.19
N TRP A 100 -4.70 -13.17 -0.29
CA TRP A 100 -4.94 -11.85 0.30
C TRP A 100 -4.03 -10.76 -0.27
N SER A 101 -3.31 -11.05 -1.36
CA SER A 101 -2.56 -10.01 -2.07
C SER A 101 -3.49 -8.88 -2.51
N SER A 102 -3.08 -7.63 -2.22
CA SER A 102 -3.77 -6.45 -2.75
C SER A 102 -3.60 -6.37 -4.26
N PRO A 103 -4.62 -5.92 -5.00
CA PRO A 103 -4.48 -5.75 -6.45
C PRO A 103 -3.46 -4.64 -6.75
N ILE A 104 -2.60 -4.89 -7.74
CA ILE A 104 -1.79 -3.85 -8.36
C ILE A 104 -2.25 -3.58 -9.78
N VAL A 105 -2.00 -2.36 -10.28
CA VAL A 105 -2.47 -1.93 -11.60
C VAL A 105 -1.38 -1.22 -12.37
N THR A 106 -1.19 -1.64 -13.62
CA THR A 106 -0.37 -0.94 -14.60
C THR A 106 -0.84 -1.23 -16.01
N GLY A 107 -0.67 -0.29 -16.93
CA GLY A 107 -1.00 -0.47 -18.35
C GLY A 107 -2.46 -0.85 -18.61
N GLY A 108 -3.41 -0.43 -17.76
CA GLY A 108 -4.82 -0.78 -17.86
C GLY A 108 -5.15 -2.23 -17.47
N LYS A 109 -4.26 -2.90 -16.77
CA LYS A 109 -4.40 -4.28 -16.30
C LYS A 109 -4.22 -4.38 -14.80
N ILE A 110 -4.91 -5.34 -14.20
CA ILE A 110 -4.87 -5.66 -12.78
C ILE A 110 -4.12 -6.98 -12.60
N TYR A 111 -3.31 -7.07 -11.56
CA TYR A 111 -2.57 -8.28 -11.22
C TYR A 111 -2.81 -8.66 -9.77
N VAL A 112 -3.14 -9.93 -9.54
CA VAL A 112 -3.32 -10.53 -8.21
C VAL A 112 -2.74 -11.94 -8.20
N THR A 113 -2.25 -12.38 -7.05
CA THR A 113 -1.80 -13.75 -6.83
C THR A 113 -2.85 -14.56 -6.09
N THR A 114 -2.93 -15.85 -6.35
CA THR A 114 -3.83 -16.78 -5.68
C THR A 114 -3.19 -18.15 -5.56
N ALA A 115 -3.68 -18.98 -4.64
CA ALA A 115 -3.33 -20.39 -4.55
C ALA A 115 -4.59 -21.24 -4.52
N THR A 116 -4.66 -22.23 -5.41
CA THR A 116 -5.68 -23.28 -5.42
C THR A 116 -5.13 -24.57 -4.85
N THR A 117 -5.98 -25.42 -4.31
CA THR A 117 -5.61 -26.71 -3.72
C THR A 117 -6.38 -27.83 -4.37
N GLU A 118 -5.73 -28.98 -4.57
CA GLU A 118 -6.38 -30.22 -5.01
C GLU A 118 -7.07 -30.97 -3.85
N GLY A 119 -6.83 -30.55 -2.61
CA GLY A 119 -7.35 -31.18 -1.40
C GLY A 119 -8.27 -30.29 -0.57
N LYS A 120 -8.61 -30.78 0.61
CA LYS A 120 -9.37 -29.99 1.60
C LYS A 120 -8.50 -28.91 2.19
N SER A 121 -9.05 -27.71 2.27
CA SER A 121 -8.42 -26.55 2.92
C SER A 121 -9.29 -26.09 4.09
N LYS A 122 -8.67 -25.65 5.17
CA LYS A 122 -9.42 -25.04 6.28
C LYS A 122 -10.07 -23.75 5.80
N PRO A 123 -11.36 -23.51 6.10
CA PRO A 123 -12.00 -22.24 5.76
C PRO A 123 -11.28 -21.08 6.42
N PRO A 124 -11.34 -19.87 5.84
CA PRO A 124 -10.78 -18.68 6.47
C PRO A 124 -11.50 -18.38 7.79
N GLN A 125 -10.82 -17.63 8.66
CA GLN A 125 -11.33 -17.23 9.95
C GLN A 125 -11.60 -15.74 9.97
N ILE A 126 -12.78 -15.35 10.50
CA ILE A 126 -13.11 -13.97 10.84
C ILE A 126 -12.81 -13.74 12.32
N GLY A 127 -12.36 -12.52 12.63
CA GLY A 127 -12.16 -12.07 14.00
C GLY A 127 -10.77 -12.35 14.56
N THR A 128 -10.62 -12.06 15.83
CA THR A 128 -9.36 -12.27 16.57
C THR A 128 -9.08 -13.75 16.75
N GLU A 129 -7.80 -14.11 16.70
CA GLU A 129 -7.29 -15.48 16.67
C GLU A 129 -7.74 -16.32 17.85
N TYR A 130 -7.78 -15.67 19.01
CA TYR A 130 -8.13 -16.32 20.26
C TYR A 130 -9.28 -15.52 20.88
N SER A 131 -10.48 -16.02 20.79
CA SER A 131 -11.48 -15.51 21.71
C SER A 131 -10.96 -15.78 23.11
N ASN A 132 -10.89 -14.76 23.95
CA ASN A 132 -10.54 -14.95 25.36
C ASN A 132 -11.47 -16.00 26.02
N GLU A 133 -12.66 -16.12 25.51
CA GLU A 133 -13.68 -17.09 25.90
C GLU A 133 -13.25 -18.54 25.60
N TYR A 134 -12.70 -18.82 24.40
CA TYR A 134 -12.23 -20.16 24.07
C TYR A 134 -11.03 -20.58 24.93
N VAL A 135 -10.07 -19.68 25.13
CA VAL A 135 -8.94 -19.94 26.03
C VAL A 135 -9.43 -20.16 27.47
N ALA A 136 -10.33 -19.31 27.94
CA ALA A 136 -10.93 -19.46 29.27
C ALA A 136 -11.69 -20.78 29.41
N GLU A 137 -12.38 -21.25 28.38
CA GLU A 137 -13.05 -22.54 28.39
C GLU A 137 -12.05 -23.71 28.49
N LEU A 138 -10.97 -23.67 27.70
CA LEU A 138 -9.90 -24.67 27.78
C LEU A 138 -9.21 -24.67 29.17
N GLN A 139 -9.03 -23.49 29.78
CA GLN A 139 -8.52 -23.36 31.13
C GLN A 139 -9.48 -23.96 32.17
N LYS A 140 -10.79 -23.73 32.03
CA LYS A 140 -11.80 -24.35 32.91
C LYS A 140 -11.81 -25.89 32.83
N GLN A 141 -11.45 -26.43 31.64
CA GLN A 141 -11.27 -27.87 31.45
C GLN A 141 -10.00 -28.41 32.09
N GLY A 142 -9.19 -27.55 32.74
CA GLY A 142 -7.97 -27.93 33.43
C GLY A 142 -6.78 -28.22 32.49
N LEU A 143 -6.81 -27.77 31.24
CA LEU A 143 -5.71 -27.97 30.32
C LEU A 143 -4.50 -27.10 30.73
N SER A 144 -3.30 -27.69 30.66
CA SER A 144 -2.07 -26.91 30.74
C SER A 144 -1.91 -25.95 29.57
N MET A 145 -1.08 -24.93 29.74
CA MET A 145 -0.86 -23.94 28.67
C MET A 145 -0.32 -24.59 27.41
N ASP A 146 0.52 -25.61 27.48
CA ASP A 146 1.01 -26.36 26.34
C ASP A 146 -0.13 -27.06 25.57
N LYS A 147 -1.06 -27.66 26.32
CA LYS A 147 -2.24 -28.30 25.72
C LYS A 147 -3.22 -27.29 25.13
N ILE A 148 -3.34 -26.11 25.72
CA ILE A 148 -4.11 -25.00 25.16
C ILE A 148 -3.49 -24.55 23.83
N LEU A 149 -2.17 -24.36 23.79
CA LEU A 149 -1.45 -24.02 22.56
C LEU A 149 -1.60 -25.08 21.46
N GLU A 150 -1.52 -26.36 21.84
CA GLU A 150 -1.76 -27.48 20.91
C GLU A 150 -3.17 -27.39 20.30
N ARG A 151 -4.20 -27.18 21.12
CA ARG A 151 -5.60 -27.04 20.66
C ARG A 151 -5.82 -25.82 19.75
N LEU A 152 -5.20 -24.71 20.11
CA LEU A 152 -5.24 -23.50 19.29
C LEU A 152 -4.56 -23.73 17.94
N THR A 153 -3.41 -24.40 17.93
CA THR A 153 -2.69 -24.77 16.71
C THR A 153 -3.53 -25.70 15.84
N GLU A 154 -4.09 -26.77 16.41
CA GLU A 154 -4.99 -27.66 15.70
C GLU A 154 -6.19 -26.94 15.06
N ARG A 155 -6.76 -25.96 15.76
CA ARG A 155 -7.91 -25.19 15.27
C ARG A 155 -7.52 -24.19 14.17
N ASP A 156 -6.47 -23.43 14.40
CA ASP A 156 -6.20 -22.19 13.65
C ASP A 156 -5.09 -22.34 12.59
N ILE A 157 -4.23 -23.35 12.69
CA ILE A 157 -3.12 -23.53 11.75
C ILE A 157 -3.50 -24.61 10.71
N GLU A 158 -3.28 -24.28 9.46
CA GLU A 158 -3.35 -25.23 8.37
C GLU A 158 -1.93 -25.68 8.00
N LEU A 159 -1.68 -26.96 8.21
CA LEU A 159 -0.47 -27.65 7.77
C LEU A 159 -0.88 -28.58 6.62
N PRO A 160 -0.78 -28.16 5.36
CA PRO A 160 -1.19 -28.97 4.24
C PRO A 160 -0.14 -30.05 3.94
N LYS A 161 -0.17 -31.10 4.76
CA LYS A 161 0.60 -32.31 4.50
C LYS A 161 -0.06 -33.06 3.34
N GLU A 162 0.71 -33.45 2.36
CA GLU A 162 0.27 -34.24 1.21
C GLU A 162 -0.69 -33.52 0.23
N VAL A 163 -0.80 -32.21 0.30
CA VAL A 163 -1.65 -31.42 -0.61
C VAL A 163 -0.79 -30.59 -1.54
N LYS A 164 -1.04 -30.71 -2.85
CA LYS A 164 -0.46 -29.79 -3.82
C LYS A 164 -1.24 -28.50 -3.87
N LEU A 165 -0.52 -27.41 -3.83
CA LEU A 165 -1.02 -26.07 -4.10
C LEU A 165 -0.51 -25.61 -5.47
N HIS A 166 -1.38 -24.96 -6.22
CA HIS A 166 -1.08 -24.29 -7.48
C HIS A 166 -1.10 -22.79 -7.24
N TYR A 167 0.07 -22.18 -7.28
CA TYR A 167 0.24 -20.75 -7.08
C TYR A 167 0.22 -20.03 -8.42
N ALA A 168 -0.66 -19.08 -8.60
CA ALA A 168 -0.85 -18.42 -9.88
C ALA A 168 -0.90 -16.89 -9.77
N LEU A 169 -0.38 -16.23 -10.80
CA LEU A 169 -0.55 -14.80 -11.08
C LEU A 169 -1.67 -14.66 -12.12
N TYR A 170 -2.69 -13.88 -11.79
CA TYR A 170 -3.79 -13.52 -12.66
C TYR A 170 -3.60 -12.10 -13.20
N CYS A 171 -3.87 -11.93 -14.48
CA CYS A 171 -3.95 -10.63 -15.14
C CYS A 171 -5.38 -10.42 -15.64
N LEU A 172 -5.99 -9.32 -15.21
CA LEU A 172 -7.34 -8.94 -15.61
C LEU A 172 -7.33 -7.59 -16.32
N ASN A 173 -8.26 -7.41 -17.23
CA ASN A 173 -8.50 -6.11 -17.85
C ASN A 173 -9.18 -5.16 -16.87
N LEU A 174 -8.62 -3.98 -16.66
CA LEU A 174 -9.13 -3.00 -15.68
C LEU A 174 -10.56 -2.53 -15.99
N LYS A 175 -10.94 -2.41 -17.26
CA LYS A 175 -12.25 -1.89 -17.66
C LYS A 175 -13.34 -2.95 -17.62
N SER A 176 -13.02 -4.17 -18.00
CA SER A 176 -14.02 -5.25 -18.16
C SER A 176 -14.01 -6.29 -17.05
N GLY A 177 -12.97 -6.32 -16.22
CA GLY A 177 -12.76 -7.39 -15.22
C GLY A 177 -12.36 -8.74 -15.80
N LYS A 178 -12.39 -8.92 -17.13
CA LYS A 178 -12.11 -10.22 -17.75
C LYS A 178 -10.67 -10.65 -17.53
N VAL A 179 -10.46 -11.91 -17.18
CA VAL A 179 -9.14 -12.51 -17.12
C VAL A 179 -8.55 -12.55 -18.53
N GLU A 180 -7.41 -11.89 -18.74
CA GLU A 180 -6.68 -11.91 -20.01
C GLU A 180 -5.72 -13.08 -20.07
N TRP A 181 -5.07 -13.40 -18.95
CA TRP A 181 -4.22 -14.55 -18.79
C TRP A 181 -4.02 -14.91 -17.30
N GLN A 182 -3.64 -16.14 -17.05
CA GLN A 182 -3.14 -16.63 -15.78
C GLN A 182 -1.84 -17.39 -15.99
N LYS A 183 -0.93 -17.33 -15.03
CA LYS A 183 0.35 -18.05 -15.05
C LYS A 183 0.59 -18.70 -13.71
N GLU A 184 0.65 -20.01 -13.71
CA GLU A 184 1.16 -20.76 -12.57
C GLU A 184 2.66 -20.50 -12.43
N PHE A 185 3.11 -20.13 -11.24
CA PHE A 185 4.51 -19.84 -10.97
C PHE A 185 5.15 -20.88 -10.03
N PHE A 186 4.34 -21.62 -9.31
CA PHE A 186 4.79 -22.74 -8.48
C PHE A 186 3.67 -23.74 -8.31
N THR A 187 4.04 -25.04 -8.32
CA THR A 187 3.14 -26.13 -7.92
C THR A 187 3.91 -27.08 -7.02
N GLY A 188 3.34 -27.38 -5.89
CA GLY A 188 3.94 -28.28 -4.91
C GLY A 188 3.31 -28.19 -3.54
N GLN A 189 3.85 -28.98 -2.63
CA GLN A 189 3.53 -28.85 -1.22
C GLN A 189 4.08 -27.54 -0.68
N PRO A 190 3.30 -26.71 0.04
CA PRO A 190 3.83 -25.52 0.67
C PRO A 190 4.87 -25.89 1.73
N PRO A 191 5.96 -25.12 1.82
CA PRO A 191 7.07 -25.47 2.72
C PRO A 191 6.79 -25.21 4.19
N GLY A 192 5.63 -24.65 4.54
CA GLY A 192 5.18 -24.37 5.91
C GLY A 192 3.68 -24.24 5.99
N GLY A 193 3.17 -24.09 7.20
CA GLY A 193 1.76 -23.84 7.47
C GLY A 193 1.34 -22.40 7.22
N ARG A 194 0.06 -22.13 7.44
CA ARG A 194 -0.50 -20.80 7.53
C ARG A 194 -1.56 -20.71 8.63
N HIS A 195 -1.70 -19.57 9.23
CA HIS A 195 -2.86 -19.25 10.04
C HIS A 195 -4.11 -19.13 9.16
N ARG A 196 -5.29 -19.50 9.65
CA ARG A 196 -6.55 -19.42 8.87
C ARG A 196 -6.91 -18.00 8.43
N LYS A 197 -6.42 -16.97 9.13
CA LYS A 197 -6.52 -15.56 8.71
C LYS A 197 -5.52 -15.18 7.61
N ASN A 198 -4.53 -16.01 7.34
CA ASN A 198 -3.56 -15.79 6.28
C ASN A 198 -3.92 -16.59 5.03
N SER A 199 -3.21 -16.36 3.95
CA SER A 199 -3.27 -17.17 2.73
C SER A 199 -1.85 -17.60 2.34
N PHE A 200 -1.75 -18.52 1.37
CA PHE A 200 -0.44 -18.89 0.82
C PHE A 200 0.10 -17.89 -0.21
N THR A 201 -0.66 -16.82 -0.50
CA THR A 201 -0.29 -15.73 -1.41
C THR A 201 -0.79 -14.40 -0.86
N SER A 202 -0.30 -14.02 0.32
CA SER A 202 -0.66 -12.74 0.96
C SER A 202 0.24 -11.59 0.53
N GLU A 203 1.44 -11.89 0.07
CA GLU A 203 2.35 -10.89 -0.49
C GLU A 203 1.75 -10.30 -1.77
N SER A 204 1.66 -8.97 -1.81
CA SER A 204 1.20 -8.25 -3.00
C SER A 204 2.34 -8.14 -4.00
N PRO A 205 2.10 -8.42 -5.29
CA PRO A 205 3.10 -8.18 -6.31
C PRO A 205 3.44 -6.69 -6.45
N VAL A 206 4.56 -6.39 -7.13
CA VAL A 206 4.93 -5.01 -7.45
C VAL A 206 5.27 -4.88 -8.94
N THR A 207 5.16 -3.65 -9.48
CA THR A 207 5.46 -3.38 -10.90
C THR A 207 6.23 -2.08 -11.07
N ASP A 208 7.12 -2.06 -12.08
CA ASP A 208 7.77 -0.85 -12.58
C ASP A 208 7.10 -0.31 -13.87
N GLY A 209 5.94 -0.86 -14.23
CA GLY A 209 5.23 -0.52 -15.46
C GLY A 209 5.65 -1.32 -16.69
N LYS A 210 6.72 -2.12 -16.60
CA LYS A 210 7.23 -2.99 -17.67
C LYS A 210 7.15 -4.47 -17.28
N PHE A 211 7.40 -4.77 -16.01
CA PHE A 211 7.40 -6.11 -15.46
C PHE A 211 6.54 -6.18 -14.20
N ILE A 212 6.05 -7.37 -13.92
CA ILE A 212 5.36 -7.73 -12.67
C ILE A 212 6.31 -8.63 -11.89
N TYR A 213 6.58 -8.26 -10.64
CA TYR A 213 7.43 -9.02 -9.73
C TYR A 213 6.56 -9.66 -8.66
N VAL A 214 6.65 -10.97 -8.57
CA VAL A 214 5.95 -11.79 -7.56
C VAL A 214 6.98 -12.26 -6.55
N TYR A 215 6.64 -12.17 -5.28
CA TYR A 215 7.43 -12.68 -4.17
C TYR A 215 6.54 -13.54 -3.27
N VAL A 216 7.02 -14.70 -2.90
CA VAL A 216 6.48 -15.53 -1.81
C VAL A 216 7.67 -15.96 -0.97
N ALA A 217 7.71 -15.54 0.29
CA ALA A 217 8.94 -15.53 1.10
C ALA A 217 9.62 -16.90 1.27
N ASN A 218 8.86 -17.97 1.35
CA ASN A 218 9.36 -19.34 1.50
C ASN A 218 9.46 -20.13 0.19
N LEU A 219 9.22 -19.49 -0.96
CA LEU A 219 9.28 -20.13 -2.28
C LEU A 219 10.26 -19.43 -3.20
N GLY A 220 10.15 -18.12 -3.37
CA GLY A 220 11.01 -17.43 -4.33
C GLY A 220 10.50 -16.10 -4.85
N LEU A 221 11.15 -15.66 -5.92
CA LEU A 221 10.88 -14.46 -6.68
C LEU A 221 10.68 -14.83 -8.15
N TRP A 222 9.72 -14.16 -8.80
CA TRP A 222 9.44 -14.32 -10.23
C TRP A 222 9.24 -12.96 -10.87
N ALA A 223 9.67 -12.82 -12.12
CA ALA A 223 9.35 -11.67 -12.96
C ALA A 223 8.62 -12.11 -14.23
N TYR A 224 7.59 -11.37 -14.57
CA TYR A 224 6.79 -11.54 -15.78
C TYR A 224 6.72 -10.24 -16.56
N ASP A 225 6.74 -10.34 -17.91
CA ASP A 225 6.34 -9.20 -18.72
C ASP A 225 4.81 -8.99 -18.67
N LEU A 226 4.32 -7.89 -19.20
CA LEU A 226 2.89 -7.57 -19.18
C LEU A 226 2.03 -8.51 -20.07
N LYS A 227 2.67 -9.39 -20.87
CA LYS A 227 2.01 -10.44 -21.66
C LYS A 227 1.99 -11.79 -20.96
N GLY A 228 2.57 -11.87 -19.75
CA GLY A 228 2.62 -13.10 -18.94
C GLY A 228 3.76 -14.04 -19.32
N LYS A 229 4.76 -13.60 -20.07
CA LYS A 229 5.99 -14.38 -20.28
C LYS A 229 6.89 -14.24 -19.06
N GLN A 230 7.28 -15.35 -18.45
CA GLN A 230 8.27 -15.34 -17.38
C GLN A 230 9.63 -14.90 -17.94
N VAL A 231 10.24 -13.94 -17.26
CA VAL A 231 11.56 -13.38 -17.62
C VAL A 231 12.66 -14.08 -16.84
N TRP A 232 12.45 -14.22 -15.54
CA TRP A 232 13.34 -14.95 -14.64
C TRP A 232 12.59 -15.46 -13.41
N SER A 233 13.22 -16.39 -12.69
CA SER A 233 12.82 -16.79 -11.33
C SER A 233 14.06 -17.05 -10.49
N THR A 234 13.93 -16.81 -9.19
CA THR A 234 14.98 -17.03 -8.20
C THR A 234 14.37 -17.76 -7.01
N PRO A 235 14.69 -19.03 -6.77
CA PRO A 235 14.21 -19.75 -5.60
C PRO A 235 14.81 -19.18 -4.32
N LEU A 236 14.05 -19.24 -3.24
CA LEU A 236 14.50 -18.86 -1.90
C LEU A 236 14.38 -20.05 -0.96
N GLU A 237 15.27 -20.05 0.05
CA GLU A 237 15.23 -21.07 1.10
C GLU A 237 13.95 -20.93 1.93
N ALA A 238 13.25 -22.03 2.13
CA ALA A 238 12.13 -22.10 3.05
C ALA A 238 12.65 -22.15 4.51
N ASN A 239 12.08 -21.30 5.35
CA ASN A 239 12.47 -21.20 6.75
C ASN A 239 11.24 -21.22 7.65
N PRO A 240 11.33 -21.72 8.89
CA PRO A 240 10.25 -21.73 9.84
C PRO A 240 9.76 -20.31 10.14
N ILE A 241 8.44 -20.15 10.17
CA ILE A 241 7.75 -18.94 10.62
C ILE A 241 7.12 -19.23 11.98
N TYR A 242 7.12 -18.25 12.86
CA TYR A 242 6.55 -18.35 14.20
C TYR A 242 5.14 -18.99 14.14
N LEU A 243 4.97 -20.09 14.89
CA LEU A 243 3.73 -20.87 14.97
C LEU A 243 3.10 -21.21 13.59
N ASP A 244 3.88 -21.33 12.55
CA ASP A 244 3.38 -21.56 11.19
C ASP A 244 2.30 -20.55 10.71
N PHE A 245 2.40 -19.28 11.14
CA PHE A 245 1.43 -18.27 10.73
C PHE A 245 1.47 -17.92 9.24
N GLY A 246 2.49 -18.41 8.52
CA GLY A 246 2.72 -18.10 7.12
C GLY A 246 3.42 -16.74 6.91
N THR A 247 3.64 -16.39 5.67
CA THR A 247 4.36 -15.17 5.27
C THR A 247 3.40 -14.06 4.79
N GLY A 248 3.88 -12.83 4.57
CA GLY A 248 3.01 -11.72 4.18
C GLY A 248 3.72 -10.40 3.85
N SER A 249 5.05 -10.30 4.04
CA SER A 249 5.82 -9.11 3.67
C SER A 249 5.91 -8.99 2.15
N SER A 250 5.37 -7.91 1.57
CA SER A 250 5.45 -7.64 0.13
C SER A 250 6.81 -7.06 -0.26
N PRO A 251 7.26 -7.20 -1.51
CA PRO A 251 8.50 -6.59 -1.97
C PRO A 251 8.33 -5.09 -2.24
N ALA A 252 9.46 -4.34 -2.32
CA ALA A 252 9.49 -2.95 -2.74
C ALA A 252 10.45 -2.75 -3.92
N LEU A 253 10.18 -1.72 -4.76
CA LEU A 253 11.02 -1.36 -5.91
C LEU A 253 11.67 0.01 -5.73
N ILE A 254 12.97 0.08 -6.01
CA ILE A 254 13.71 1.33 -6.10
C ILE A 254 14.80 1.25 -7.17
N GLY A 255 14.71 2.12 -8.19
CA GLY A 255 15.69 2.09 -9.30
C GLY A 255 15.72 0.72 -9.97
N ASN A 256 16.88 0.05 -9.95
CA ASN A 256 17.07 -1.31 -10.48
C ASN A 256 16.97 -2.41 -9.40
N LEU A 257 16.59 -2.06 -8.17
CA LEU A 257 16.55 -2.99 -7.05
C LEU A 257 15.12 -3.43 -6.74
N LEU A 258 14.94 -4.73 -6.61
CA LEU A 258 13.81 -5.39 -5.99
C LEU A 258 14.22 -5.78 -4.57
N ILE A 259 13.58 -5.20 -3.56
CA ILE A 259 13.96 -5.32 -2.16
C ILE A 259 12.95 -6.18 -1.43
N ILE A 260 13.43 -7.13 -0.64
CA ILE A 260 12.62 -7.99 0.21
C ILE A 260 13.13 -7.98 1.65
N VAL A 261 12.20 -8.08 2.59
CA VAL A 261 12.47 -8.47 3.98
C VAL A 261 12.03 -9.92 4.15
N ASN A 262 12.88 -10.72 4.76
CA ASN A 262 12.55 -12.10 5.12
C ASN A 262 13.02 -12.36 6.56
N ASP A 263 12.14 -12.03 7.50
CA ASP A 263 12.36 -12.28 8.92
C ASP A 263 11.63 -13.57 9.31
N ASN A 264 12.38 -14.57 9.73
CA ASN A 264 11.89 -15.89 10.08
C ASN A 264 12.63 -16.42 11.33
N GLU A 265 12.20 -17.55 11.89
CA GLU A 265 12.75 -18.07 13.14
C GLU A 265 14.22 -18.52 13.04
N LYS A 266 14.74 -18.79 11.83
CA LYS A 266 16.12 -19.21 11.58
C LYS A 266 17.04 -18.02 11.32
N GLN A 267 16.60 -17.06 10.50
CA GLN A 267 17.39 -15.92 10.04
C GLN A 267 16.53 -14.71 9.73
N GLN A 268 17.09 -13.51 9.88
CA GLN A 268 16.42 -12.27 9.56
C GLN A 268 17.30 -11.49 8.61
N TYR A 269 16.76 -11.10 7.47
CA TYR A 269 17.55 -10.37 6.48
C TYR A 269 16.72 -9.42 5.61
N LEU A 270 17.40 -8.37 5.18
CA LEU A 270 17.02 -7.52 4.06
C LEU A 270 17.89 -7.90 2.86
N ALA A 271 17.31 -8.08 1.69
CA ALA A 271 18.07 -8.38 0.48
C ALA A 271 17.55 -7.57 -0.71
N ALA A 272 18.45 -7.22 -1.61
CA ALA A 272 18.13 -6.61 -2.88
C ALA A 272 18.53 -7.52 -4.03
N PHE A 273 17.66 -7.58 -5.02
CA PHE A 273 17.86 -8.33 -6.26
C PHE A 273 17.84 -7.36 -7.44
N ASP A 274 18.67 -7.60 -8.42
CA ASP A 274 18.59 -6.91 -9.70
C ASP A 274 17.27 -7.28 -10.38
N LYS A 275 16.40 -6.31 -10.58
CA LYS A 275 15.04 -6.54 -11.08
C LYS A 275 15.00 -7.05 -12.52
N GLN A 276 16.06 -6.92 -13.30
CA GLN A 276 16.13 -7.38 -14.69
C GLN A 276 16.55 -8.84 -14.79
N THR A 277 17.39 -9.29 -13.84
CA THR A 277 18.02 -10.63 -13.90
C THR A 277 17.61 -11.56 -12.77
N GLY A 278 17.02 -11.04 -11.70
CA GLY A 278 16.71 -11.80 -10.49
C GLY A 278 17.93 -12.20 -9.65
N LYS A 279 19.13 -11.73 -10.00
CA LYS A 279 20.36 -12.02 -9.24
C LYS A 279 20.40 -11.17 -7.97
N GLN A 280 20.80 -11.79 -6.85
CA GLN A 280 21.02 -11.06 -5.61
C GLN A 280 22.18 -10.08 -5.76
N VAL A 281 21.93 -8.81 -5.45
CA VAL A 281 22.93 -7.74 -5.49
C VAL A 281 23.64 -7.64 -4.15
N TRP A 282 22.86 -7.64 -3.07
CA TRP A 282 23.38 -7.65 -1.70
C TRP A 282 22.35 -8.28 -0.74
N ARG A 283 22.84 -8.66 0.42
CA ARG A 283 22.05 -9.15 1.54
C ARG A 283 22.65 -8.64 2.84
N THR A 284 21.83 -8.12 3.73
CA THR A 284 22.20 -7.66 5.06
C THR A 284 21.43 -8.44 6.11
N ASN A 285 22.15 -9.10 7.01
CA ASN A 285 21.51 -9.72 8.19
C ASN A 285 21.01 -8.61 9.11
N ARG A 286 19.82 -8.78 9.64
CA ARG A 286 19.17 -7.76 10.47
C ARG A 286 19.46 -7.94 11.95
N ASP A 287 19.49 -9.17 12.41
CA ASP A 287 19.83 -9.56 13.79
C ASP A 287 19.03 -8.79 14.84
N ILE A 288 17.70 -8.73 14.63
CA ILE A 288 16.76 -7.97 15.45
C ILE A 288 16.07 -8.87 16.47
N GLY A 289 15.69 -8.27 17.61
CA GLY A 289 15.07 -8.96 18.73
C GLY A 289 16.08 -9.64 19.66
N GLU A 290 15.67 -9.88 20.90
CA GLU A 290 16.50 -10.57 21.89
C GLU A 290 16.59 -12.08 21.59
N LYS A 291 17.71 -12.70 21.96
CA LYS A 291 17.87 -14.17 21.87
C LYS A 291 16.75 -14.87 22.64
N GLY A 292 16.08 -15.82 21.99
CA GLY A 292 14.96 -16.58 22.58
C GLY A 292 13.58 -15.92 22.42
N GLN A 293 13.49 -14.75 21.80
CA GLN A 293 12.23 -14.13 21.41
C GLN A 293 11.81 -14.51 19.98
N ARG A 294 10.61 -14.10 19.58
CA ARG A 294 10.08 -14.25 18.23
C ARG A 294 10.95 -13.50 17.23
N ARG A 295 11.25 -14.13 16.12
CA ARG A 295 12.13 -13.58 15.08
C ARG A 295 11.41 -13.30 13.76
N SER A 296 10.19 -13.82 13.61
CA SER A 296 9.39 -13.66 12.40
C SER A 296 8.77 -12.26 12.31
N GLY A 297 8.82 -11.67 11.10
CA GLY A 297 8.26 -10.36 10.78
C GLY A 297 7.45 -10.40 9.49
N TRP A 298 6.44 -9.54 9.40
CA TRP A 298 5.49 -9.50 8.28
C TRP A 298 5.37 -8.12 7.63
N ALA A 299 6.03 -7.10 8.17
CA ALA A 299 5.95 -5.74 7.67
C ALA A 299 6.62 -5.60 6.29
N THR A 300 5.92 -4.97 5.36
CA THR A 300 6.46 -4.62 4.04
C THR A 300 7.50 -3.50 4.17
N PRO A 301 8.68 -3.58 3.52
CA PRO A 301 9.67 -2.50 3.53
C PRO A 301 9.14 -1.26 2.82
N PHE A 302 9.45 -0.10 3.36
CA PHE A 302 9.06 1.19 2.81
C PHE A 302 10.26 1.94 2.22
N VAL A 303 10.14 2.41 0.98
CA VAL A 303 11.15 3.27 0.34
C VAL A 303 10.84 4.73 0.67
N TRP A 304 11.55 5.28 1.63
CA TRP A 304 11.39 6.67 2.05
C TRP A 304 12.29 7.60 1.24
N ARG A 305 11.65 8.44 0.43
CA ARG A 305 12.31 9.46 -0.37
C ARG A 305 12.10 10.82 0.28
N HIS A 306 13.17 11.49 0.64
CA HIS A 306 13.14 12.84 1.21
C HIS A 306 14.33 13.67 0.71
N ALA A 307 14.34 14.97 1.00
CA ALA A 307 15.31 15.91 0.44
C ALA A 307 16.80 15.57 0.74
N LEU A 308 17.07 14.85 1.84
CA LEU A 308 18.44 14.54 2.24
C LEU A 308 18.97 13.24 1.60
N ARG A 309 18.12 12.23 1.41
CA ARG A 309 18.49 10.92 0.83
C ARG A 309 17.25 10.05 0.56
N THR A 310 17.50 8.92 -0.09
CA THR A 310 16.53 7.81 -0.17
C THR A 310 16.99 6.68 0.74
N GLU A 311 16.08 6.14 1.53
CA GLU A 311 16.35 5.04 2.47
C GLU A 311 15.26 3.96 2.39
N VAL A 312 15.62 2.75 2.80
CA VAL A 312 14.71 1.62 2.95
C VAL A 312 14.45 1.43 4.43
N VAL A 313 13.22 1.70 4.85
CA VAL A 313 12.81 1.55 6.25
C VAL A 313 12.06 0.23 6.42
N THR A 314 12.46 -0.53 7.41
CA THR A 314 11.90 -1.85 7.73
C THR A 314 11.48 -1.88 9.19
N VAL A 315 10.41 -2.60 9.49
CA VAL A 315 9.97 -2.85 10.86
C VAL A 315 9.93 -4.36 11.07
N GLY A 316 10.34 -4.80 12.22
CA GLY A 316 10.34 -6.20 12.58
C GLY A 316 10.19 -6.39 14.09
N PRO A 317 10.41 -7.59 14.62
CA PRO A 317 10.35 -7.83 16.05
C PRO A 317 11.24 -6.87 16.84
N SER A 318 10.63 -6.10 17.73
CA SER A 318 11.27 -5.17 18.66
C SER A 318 11.93 -3.91 18.08
N GLU A 319 12.24 -3.85 16.77
CA GLU A 319 13.00 -2.75 16.19
C GLU A 319 12.48 -2.30 14.81
N ALA A 320 12.65 -1.00 14.54
CA ALA A 320 12.61 -0.43 13.20
C ALA A 320 14.05 -0.06 12.78
N ILE A 321 14.42 -0.36 11.53
CA ILE A 321 15.77 -0.10 11.02
C ILE A 321 15.67 0.50 9.62
N SER A 322 16.49 1.51 9.38
CA SER A 322 16.65 2.11 8.06
C SER A 322 18.01 1.77 7.45
N TYR A 323 18.01 1.58 6.14
CA TYR A 323 19.19 1.21 5.36
C TYR A 323 19.34 2.14 4.16
N ASP A 324 20.58 2.36 3.74
CA ASP A 324 20.87 2.95 2.43
C ASP A 324 20.59 1.94 1.29
N LEU A 325 20.66 2.39 0.05
CA LEU A 325 20.40 1.53 -1.12
C LEU A 325 21.48 0.45 -1.35
N GLY A 326 22.60 0.52 -0.63
CA GLY A 326 23.65 -0.51 -0.59
C GLY A 326 23.45 -1.54 0.53
N GLY A 327 22.40 -1.40 1.34
CA GLY A 327 22.09 -2.31 2.44
C GLY A 327 22.84 -2.00 3.75
N ARG A 328 23.53 -0.86 3.84
CA ARG A 328 24.17 -0.41 5.08
C ARG A 328 23.15 0.25 5.99
N GLU A 329 23.14 -0.11 7.26
CA GLU A 329 22.29 0.49 8.28
C GLU A 329 22.62 1.99 8.45
N LEU A 330 21.57 2.80 8.51
CA LEU A 330 21.65 4.25 8.72
C LEU A 330 21.23 4.63 10.13
N TRP A 331 20.14 4.06 10.61
CA TRP A 331 19.62 4.25 11.97
C TRP A 331 18.75 3.07 12.39
N ARG A 332 18.60 2.92 13.70
CA ARG A 332 17.69 1.96 14.33
C ARG A 332 16.88 2.63 15.44
N MET A 333 15.77 2.03 15.77
CA MET A 333 14.91 2.45 16.86
C MET A 333 14.22 1.23 17.49
N SER A 334 14.34 1.10 18.80
CA SER A 334 13.63 0.10 19.59
C SER A 334 12.19 0.54 19.91
N GLY A 335 11.41 -0.34 20.53
CA GLY A 335 10.05 -0.04 21.00
C GLY A 335 8.95 -0.60 20.13
N MET A 336 9.28 -1.48 19.16
CA MET A 336 8.29 -2.24 18.39
C MET A 336 7.81 -3.45 19.19
N SER A 337 6.62 -3.93 18.88
CA SER A 337 6.11 -5.18 19.43
C SER A 337 6.86 -6.40 18.86
N ALA A 338 6.78 -7.54 19.52
CA ALA A 338 7.37 -8.78 19.03
C ALA A 338 6.69 -9.32 17.74
N THR A 339 5.53 -8.79 17.36
CA THR A 339 4.79 -9.17 16.15
C THR A 339 4.31 -7.89 15.46
N THR A 340 5.22 -7.19 14.80
CA THR A 340 4.88 -5.96 14.06
C THR A 340 4.54 -6.30 12.61
N ILE A 341 3.34 -5.91 12.16
CA ILE A 341 2.80 -6.17 10.82
C ILE A 341 2.64 -4.88 10.02
N PRO A 342 2.17 -3.75 10.61
CA PRO A 342 2.02 -2.51 9.87
C PRO A 342 3.31 -2.03 9.23
N MET A 343 3.23 -1.57 7.98
CA MET A 343 4.38 -1.01 7.28
C MET A 343 4.58 0.47 7.61
N PRO A 344 5.82 1.00 7.56
CA PRO A 344 6.07 2.44 7.61
C PRO A 344 5.47 3.16 6.40
N PHE A 345 5.17 4.44 6.55
CA PHE A 345 4.73 5.33 5.46
C PHE A 345 5.14 6.77 5.75
N ALA A 346 5.12 7.64 4.73
CA ALA A 346 5.44 9.04 4.88
C ALA A 346 4.25 9.95 4.59
N TYR A 347 4.16 11.06 5.31
CA TYR A 347 3.17 12.10 5.09
C TYR A 347 3.69 13.43 5.60
N ASP A 348 3.49 14.54 4.85
CA ASP A 348 3.87 15.91 5.21
C ASP A 348 5.32 16.04 5.74
N GLY A 349 6.26 15.35 5.07
CA GLY A 349 7.69 15.39 5.39
C GLY A 349 8.15 14.53 6.56
N LEU A 350 7.26 13.84 7.25
CA LEU A 350 7.58 12.92 8.34
C LEU A 350 7.37 11.46 7.93
N LEU A 351 8.16 10.59 8.53
CA LEU A 351 7.98 9.14 8.49
C LEU A 351 7.17 8.71 9.71
N TYR A 352 6.14 7.90 9.47
CA TYR A 352 5.31 7.32 10.52
C TYR A 352 5.61 5.85 10.65
N ILE A 353 5.83 5.40 11.89
CA ILE A 353 6.13 4.02 12.24
C ILE A 353 5.13 3.59 13.29
N ASP A 354 4.33 2.58 12.95
CA ASP A 354 3.47 1.88 13.87
C ASP A 354 4.26 0.75 14.52
N GLY A 355 4.43 0.83 15.81
CA GLY A 355 5.22 -0.14 16.58
C GLY A 355 4.52 -1.48 16.80
N GLY A 356 3.30 -1.67 16.30
CA GLY A 356 2.53 -2.90 16.46
C GLY A 356 1.69 -2.92 17.73
N ARG A 357 0.96 -4.01 17.91
CA ARG A 357 -0.03 -4.19 18.98
C ARG A 357 0.51 -3.85 20.38
N GLY A 358 -0.16 -2.91 21.03
CA GLY A 358 0.18 -2.49 22.39
C GLY A 358 1.42 -1.61 22.51
N SER A 359 2.11 -1.36 21.40
CA SER A 359 3.28 -0.50 21.33
C SER A 359 2.91 0.95 20.98
N SER A 360 3.92 1.78 20.78
CA SER A 360 3.75 3.18 20.44
C SER A 360 3.63 3.37 18.91
N MET A 361 3.04 4.48 18.53
CA MET A 361 3.20 5.05 17.20
C MET A 361 4.20 6.19 17.26
N PHE A 362 5.04 6.31 16.23
CA PHE A 362 6.13 7.29 16.17
C PHE A 362 6.06 8.12 14.89
N ALA A 363 6.50 9.39 15.00
CA ALA A 363 6.81 10.22 13.83
C ALA A 363 8.30 10.60 13.87
N VAL A 364 9.00 10.33 12.75
CA VAL A 364 10.44 10.53 12.62
C VAL A 364 10.72 11.55 11.51
N ARG A 365 11.62 12.50 11.79
CA ARG A 365 12.05 13.48 10.78
C ARG A 365 13.19 12.97 9.91
N PRO A 366 13.34 13.49 8.70
CA PRO A 366 14.47 13.16 7.81
C PRO A 366 15.84 13.43 8.45
N GLY A 367 16.83 12.64 8.04
CA GLY A 367 18.23 12.82 8.47
C GLY A 367 18.60 12.08 9.75
N ALA A 368 17.76 11.17 10.23
CA ALA A 368 18.06 10.30 11.37
C ALA A 368 19.35 9.48 11.13
N ALA A 369 20.13 9.25 12.18
CA ALA A 369 21.38 8.50 12.13
C ALA A 369 21.70 7.85 13.49
N GLY A 370 22.26 6.64 13.47
CA GLY A 370 22.62 5.88 14.67
C GLY A 370 21.41 5.34 15.41
N ASP A 371 21.51 5.14 16.70
CA ASP A 371 20.39 4.74 17.54
C ASP A 371 19.55 5.96 17.89
N ILE A 372 18.27 5.93 17.46
CA ILE A 372 17.29 7.01 17.70
C ILE A 372 16.21 6.59 18.69
N SER A 373 16.41 5.51 19.42
CA SER A 373 15.48 5.02 20.43
C SER A 373 15.17 6.10 21.46
N LEU A 374 13.95 6.11 21.96
CA LEU A 374 13.56 6.97 23.07
C LEU A 374 14.01 6.37 24.39
N GLY A 375 14.51 7.21 25.30
CA GLY A 375 14.76 6.83 26.67
C GLY A 375 13.45 6.53 27.42
N LYS A 376 13.58 5.96 28.61
CA LYS A 376 12.46 5.78 29.52
C LYS A 376 11.82 7.14 29.81
N ASP A 377 10.51 7.21 29.68
CA ASP A 377 9.71 8.43 29.91
C ASP A 377 9.89 9.56 28.87
N GLU A 378 10.65 9.34 27.80
CA GLU A 378 10.74 10.27 26.67
C GLU A 378 9.62 10.04 25.66
N SER A 379 9.07 11.13 25.12
CA SER A 379 8.08 11.09 24.02
C SER A 379 8.61 11.68 22.71
N SER A 380 9.81 12.28 22.74
CA SER A 380 10.49 12.86 21.58
C SER A 380 11.99 12.99 21.83
N ASN A 381 12.77 13.11 20.74
CA ASN A 381 14.20 13.44 20.80
C ASN A 381 14.60 14.23 19.55
N LYS A 382 15.90 14.33 19.26
CA LYS A 382 16.41 15.02 18.06
C LYS A 382 15.72 14.55 16.77
N TYR A 383 15.41 13.26 16.63
CA TYR A 383 14.88 12.67 15.38
C TYR A 383 13.43 12.18 15.50
N VAL A 384 13.02 11.70 16.64
CA VAL A 384 11.62 11.35 16.93
C VAL A 384 10.89 12.63 17.32
N VAL A 385 9.97 13.08 16.46
CA VAL A 385 9.17 14.31 16.66
C VAL A 385 8.18 14.12 17.79
N TRP A 386 7.53 12.97 17.79
CA TRP A 386 6.59 12.55 18.84
C TRP A 386 6.45 11.01 18.87
N SER A 387 6.05 10.51 20.00
CA SER A 387 5.56 9.14 20.16
C SER A 387 4.25 9.15 20.94
N GLN A 388 3.35 8.23 20.57
CA GLN A 388 2.08 8.03 21.29
C GLN A 388 2.02 6.61 21.83
N PRO A 389 2.07 6.43 23.16
CA PRO A 389 2.00 5.13 23.78
C PRO A 389 0.67 4.43 23.49
N ARG A 390 0.71 3.12 23.28
CA ARG A 390 -0.47 2.26 23.04
C ARG A 390 -1.34 2.71 21.86
N ALA A 391 -0.74 3.42 20.89
CA ALA A 391 -1.39 3.84 19.65
C ALA A 391 -1.11 2.86 18.49
N GLY A 392 -0.18 1.93 18.66
CA GLY A 392 0.14 0.91 17.67
C GLY A 392 -1.00 -0.07 17.44
N THR A 393 -1.16 -0.46 16.19
CA THR A 393 -2.18 -1.41 15.71
C THR A 393 -1.59 -2.80 15.56
N TYR A 394 -2.41 -3.81 15.24
CA TYR A 394 -1.90 -5.17 15.01
C TYR A 394 -1.77 -5.50 13.53
N LEU A 395 -2.86 -5.44 12.78
CA LEU A 395 -2.91 -5.83 11.37
C LEU A 395 -3.00 -4.62 10.40
N PRO A 396 -3.95 -3.69 10.59
CA PRO A 396 -4.10 -2.56 9.68
C PRO A 396 -2.92 -1.58 9.78
N THR A 397 -2.34 -1.18 8.65
CA THR A 397 -1.41 -0.04 8.61
C THR A 397 -2.21 1.25 8.64
N PRO A 398 -1.84 2.24 9.48
CA PRO A 398 -2.53 3.54 9.55
C PRO A 398 -2.54 4.31 8.21
N VAL A 399 -3.43 5.28 8.08
CA VAL A 399 -3.48 6.21 6.95
C VAL A 399 -3.37 7.65 7.44
N ALA A 400 -2.60 8.48 6.72
CA ALA A 400 -2.56 9.92 6.97
C ALA A 400 -3.40 10.67 5.94
N TYR A 401 -4.29 11.55 6.43
CA TYR A 401 -5.19 12.30 5.58
C TYR A 401 -5.66 13.58 6.28
N GLU A 402 -5.68 14.71 5.55
CA GLU A 402 -6.15 16.01 6.06
C GLU A 402 -5.59 16.38 7.44
N GLY A 403 -4.25 16.31 7.56
CA GLY A 403 -3.53 16.70 8.79
C GLY A 403 -3.69 15.72 9.96
N GLY A 404 -4.41 14.61 9.78
CA GLY A 404 -4.57 13.56 10.78
C GLY A 404 -3.88 12.27 10.39
N VAL A 405 -3.40 11.52 11.38
CA VAL A 405 -3.02 10.11 11.25
C VAL A 405 -4.09 9.27 11.94
N TYR A 406 -4.65 8.33 11.19
CA TYR A 406 -5.76 7.50 11.66
C TYR A 406 -5.29 6.08 11.84
N THR A 407 -5.37 5.58 13.06
CA THR A 407 -5.05 4.19 13.43
C THR A 407 -6.34 3.40 13.61
N LEU A 408 -6.38 2.19 13.08
CA LEU A 408 -7.50 1.27 13.22
C LEU A 408 -6.98 -0.04 13.83
N THR A 409 -7.50 -0.41 15.00
CA THR A 409 -7.15 -1.71 15.56
C THR A 409 -7.94 -2.83 14.90
N GLU A 410 -7.42 -4.06 15.01
CA GLU A 410 -8.09 -5.27 14.55
C GLU A 410 -9.45 -5.49 15.21
N THR A 411 -9.71 -4.83 16.32
CA THR A 411 -10.99 -4.91 17.07
C THR A 411 -11.93 -3.74 16.82
N GLY A 412 -11.64 -2.87 15.83
CA GLY A 412 -12.53 -1.79 15.43
C GLY A 412 -12.45 -0.52 16.28
N ILE A 413 -11.34 -0.28 16.97
CA ILE A 413 -11.07 1.02 17.61
C ILE A 413 -10.35 1.92 16.62
N LEU A 414 -10.98 3.02 16.25
CA LEU A 414 -10.42 4.08 15.43
C LEU A 414 -9.93 5.22 16.31
N ALA A 415 -8.70 5.66 16.08
CA ALA A 415 -8.16 6.86 16.72
C ALA A 415 -7.57 7.81 15.68
N ARG A 416 -7.69 9.11 15.91
CA ARG A 416 -7.05 10.17 15.13
C ARG A 416 -6.06 10.91 15.99
N PHE A 417 -4.87 11.08 15.43
CA PHE A 417 -3.82 11.92 15.99
C PHE A 417 -3.53 13.07 15.04
N ASP A 418 -3.24 14.25 15.56
CA ASP A 418 -2.67 15.33 14.75
C ASP A 418 -1.31 14.88 14.19
N ALA A 419 -1.14 14.95 12.88
CA ALA A 419 0.03 14.39 12.22
C ALA A 419 1.35 15.06 12.68
N LYS A 420 1.34 16.37 12.96
CA LYS A 420 2.56 17.12 13.32
C LYS A 420 2.95 16.96 14.79
N THR A 421 1.97 16.89 15.66
CA THR A 421 2.19 16.93 17.12
C THR A 421 1.95 15.60 17.83
N GLY A 422 1.29 14.64 17.16
CA GLY A 422 0.88 13.38 17.76
C GLY A 422 -0.29 13.51 18.75
N LYS A 423 -0.86 14.70 18.94
CA LYS A 423 -1.95 14.92 19.89
C LYS A 423 -3.17 14.08 19.51
N LEU A 424 -3.64 13.23 20.43
CA LEU A 424 -4.88 12.48 20.26
C LEU A 424 -6.07 13.44 20.14
N THR A 425 -6.83 13.31 19.07
CA THR A 425 -8.04 14.11 18.80
C THR A 425 -9.28 13.36 19.25
N TYR A 426 -9.41 12.09 18.86
CA TYR A 426 -10.43 11.18 19.36
C TYR A 426 -9.96 9.72 19.30
N LYS A 427 -10.59 8.88 20.13
CA LYS A 427 -10.42 7.42 20.11
C LYS A 427 -11.78 6.80 20.45
N THR A 428 -12.32 6.01 19.54
CA THR A 428 -13.65 5.44 19.69
C THR A 428 -13.78 4.12 18.94
N ARG A 429 -14.77 3.30 19.31
CA ARG A 429 -15.18 2.15 18.51
C ARG A 429 -16.00 2.63 17.32
N ILE A 430 -15.70 2.10 16.12
CA ILE A 430 -16.40 2.49 14.88
C ILE A 430 -17.89 2.15 14.98
N ASP A 431 -18.18 0.91 15.37
CA ASP A 431 -19.52 0.37 15.57
C ASP A 431 -19.43 -0.78 16.58
N PRO A 432 -20.40 -0.97 17.50
CA PRO A 432 -20.38 -2.09 18.43
C PRO A 432 -20.32 -3.46 17.77
N ALA A 433 -20.89 -3.63 16.58
CA ALA A 433 -20.90 -4.88 15.83
C ALA A 433 -19.60 -5.10 15.02
N ALA A 434 -18.83 -4.05 14.74
CA ALA A 434 -17.61 -4.13 13.93
C ALA A 434 -16.41 -4.55 14.79
N THR A 435 -16.04 -5.82 14.76
CA THR A 435 -15.05 -6.41 15.67
C THR A 435 -13.82 -7.00 14.99
N ALA A 436 -13.78 -7.04 13.65
CA ALA A 436 -12.72 -7.71 12.91
C ALA A 436 -12.23 -6.89 11.72
N PHE A 437 -10.96 -6.42 11.79
CA PHE A 437 -10.33 -5.63 10.73
C PHE A 437 -8.91 -6.14 10.47
N THR A 438 -8.65 -6.53 9.23
CA THR A 438 -7.30 -6.86 8.73
C THR A 438 -6.84 -5.86 7.69
N THR A 439 -7.76 -5.32 6.89
CA THR A 439 -7.44 -4.36 5.83
C THR A 439 -6.97 -3.03 6.39
N SER A 440 -6.01 -2.40 5.72
CA SER A 440 -5.63 -1.02 6.04
C SER A 440 -6.72 -0.04 5.61
N PRO A 441 -7.04 1.00 6.40
CA PRO A 441 -7.96 2.05 6.01
C PRO A 441 -7.41 2.87 4.83
N TRP A 442 -8.30 3.49 4.06
CA TRP A 442 -7.97 4.40 2.98
C TRP A 442 -8.84 5.66 3.04
N ALA A 443 -8.49 6.69 2.27
CA ALA A 443 -9.18 7.97 2.35
C ALA A 443 -9.37 8.63 0.97
N TYR A 444 -10.48 9.33 0.79
CA TYR A 444 -10.75 10.28 -0.30
C TYR A 444 -12.02 11.11 -0.02
N ASN A 445 -12.17 12.23 -0.72
CA ASN A 445 -13.37 13.09 -0.67
C ASN A 445 -13.79 13.47 0.77
N GLY A 446 -12.82 13.79 1.64
CA GLY A 446 -13.09 14.15 3.04
C GLY A 446 -13.59 12.98 3.90
N LYS A 447 -13.32 11.72 3.51
CA LYS A 447 -13.81 10.53 4.18
C LYS A 447 -12.71 9.50 4.38
N LEU A 448 -12.87 8.71 5.44
CA LEU A 448 -12.15 7.48 5.71
C LEU A 448 -13.04 6.29 5.41
N PHE A 449 -12.42 5.23 4.97
CA PHE A 449 -13.07 3.96 4.67
C PHE A 449 -12.35 2.85 5.41
N CYS A 450 -13.08 2.10 6.21
CA CYS A 450 -12.58 1.00 7.03
C CYS A 450 -13.35 -0.27 6.66
N LEU A 451 -12.69 -1.20 5.95
CA LEU A 451 -13.29 -2.47 5.50
C LEU A 451 -13.09 -3.55 6.56
N SER A 452 -14.19 -4.08 7.08
CA SER A 452 -14.16 -5.23 8.01
C SER A 452 -13.96 -6.55 7.27
N GLU A 453 -13.62 -7.58 8.03
CA GLU A 453 -13.43 -8.93 7.50
C GLU A 453 -14.74 -9.54 6.98
N GLU A 454 -15.89 -9.07 7.47
CA GLU A 454 -17.22 -9.48 7.00
C GLU A 454 -17.62 -8.83 5.66
N GLY A 455 -16.79 -7.92 5.12
CA GLY A 455 -17.08 -7.22 3.86
C GLY A 455 -17.88 -5.94 4.01
N GLN A 456 -18.04 -5.44 5.24
CA GLN A 456 -18.64 -4.15 5.52
C GLN A 456 -17.59 -3.04 5.46
N THR A 457 -17.87 -1.96 4.74
CA THR A 457 -17.03 -0.77 4.71
C THR A 457 -17.69 0.37 5.45
N PHE A 458 -17.14 0.73 6.59
CA PHE A 458 -17.57 1.86 7.40
C PHE A 458 -17.00 3.15 6.82
N VAL A 459 -17.88 4.07 6.44
CA VAL A 459 -17.54 5.37 5.84
C VAL A 459 -17.67 6.45 6.92
N ILE A 460 -16.54 7.07 7.24
CA ILE A 460 -16.40 7.99 8.37
C ILE A 460 -15.96 9.36 7.84
N ALA A 461 -16.55 10.45 8.32
CA ALA A 461 -16.07 11.79 7.98
C ALA A 461 -14.63 11.96 8.47
N ALA A 462 -13.73 12.41 7.59
CA ALA A 462 -12.42 12.84 8.02
C ALA A 462 -12.53 14.14 8.85
N GLY A 463 -11.65 14.32 9.84
CA GLY A 463 -11.66 15.53 10.65
C GLY A 463 -11.45 15.26 12.13
N GLU A 464 -11.63 16.29 12.96
CA GLU A 464 -11.29 16.25 14.38
C GLU A 464 -12.37 15.60 15.27
N THR A 465 -13.55 15.33 14.73
CA THR A 465 -14.65 14.66 15.44
C THR A 465 -15.06 13.40 14.70
N PHE A 466 -15.30 12.32 15.44
CA PHE A 466 -15.79 11.08 14.87
C PHE A 466 -17.24 11.23 14.40
N LYS A 467 -17.51 10.85 13.15
CA LYS A 467 -18.87 10.73 12.61
C LYS A 467 -18.95 9.61 11.60
N LEU A 468 -19.64 8.52 11.95
CA LEU A 468 -20.03 7.47 11.01
C LEU A 468 -21.09 8.02 10.07
N LEU A 469 -20.88 7.94 8.76
CA LEU A 469 -21.78 8.47 7.73
C LEU A 469 -22.74 7.40 7.24
N HIS A 470 -22.21 6.24 6.88
CA HIS A 470 -22.97 5.07 6.42
C HIS A 470 -22.04 3.84 6.34
N ILE A 471 -22.61 2.69 6.02
CA ILE A 471 -21.92 1.42 5.82
C ILE A 471 -22.26 0.94 4.41
N ASN A 472 -21.23 0.47 3.68
CA ASN A 472 -21.33 -0.22 2.39
C ASN A 472 -21.09 -1.70 2.62
N GLU A 473 -21.76 -2.59 1.87
CA GLU A 473 -21.67 -4.03 2.09
C GLU A 473 -21.46 -4.80 0.79
N LEU A 474 -20.54 -5.78 0.83
CA LEU A 474 -20.33 -6.75 -0.23
C LEU A 474 -20.76 -8.17 0.17
N ASP A 475 -21.12 -8.40 1.46
CA ASP A 475 -21.53 -9.67 2.07
C ASP A 475 -20.60 -10.84 1.72
N GLU A 476 -19.31 -10.59 1.70
CA GLU A 476 -18.28 -11.59 1.45
C GLU A 476 -17.01 -11.20 2.17
N MET A 477 -16.35 -12.16 2.79
CA MET A 477 -15.11 -11.93 3.54
C MET A 477 -14.08 -11.17 2.71
N ALA A 478 -13.43 -10.17 3.33
CA ALA A 478 -12.38 -9.37 2.71
C ALA A 478 -11.24 -9.09 3.70
N GLN A 479 -10.02 -9.47 3.32
CA GLN A 479 -8.82 -9.22 4.13
C GLN A 479 -7.71 -8.52 3.33
N ALA A 480 -7.88 -8.38 2.01
CA ALA A 480 -6.95 -7.64 1.16
C ALA A 480 -7.24 -6.13 1.20
N THR A 481 -6.22 -5.32 1.40
CA THR A 481 -6.36 -3.85 1.33
C THR A 481 -6.73 -3.43 -0.10
N PRO A 482 -7.78 -2.63 -0.30
CA PRO A 482 -8.21 -2.19 -1.62
C PRO A 482 -7.20 -1.31 -2.35
N ALA A 483 -7.32 -1.26 -3.69
CA ALA A 483 -6.55 -0.36 -4.55
C ALA A 483 -7.42 0.75 -5.12
N ILE A 484 -6.90 1.98 -5.15
CA ILE A 484 -7.58 3.18 -5.69
C ILE A 484 -6.97 3.53 -7.04
N VAL A 485 -7.74 3.42 -8.12
CA VAL A 485 -7.21 3.50 -9.48
C VAL A 485 -8.03 4.46 -10.33
N GLY A 486 -7.60 5.72 -10.39
CA GLY A 486 -8.39 6.80 -11.00
C GLY A 486 -9.74 6.94 -10.30
N GLU A 487 -10.84 6.72 -11.02
CA GLU A 487 -12.21 6.77 -10.46
C GLU A 487 -12.74 5.42 -9.96
N ARG A 488 -11.87 4.40 -9.83
CA ARG A 488 -12.23 3.05 -9.41
C ARG A 488 -11.62 2.69 -8.07
N LEU A 489 -12.39 1.97 -7.28
CA LEU A 489 -11.93 1.24 -6.11
C LEU A 489 -11.96 -0.26 -6.46
N LEU A 490 -10.84 -0.93 -6.33
CA LEU A 490 -10.74 -2.38 -6.52
C LEU A 490 -10.74 -3.05 -5.15
N VAL A 491 -11.77 -3.85 -4.88
CA VAL A 491 -11.91 -4.60 -3.62
C VAL A 491 -11.82 -6.08 -3.89
N ARG A 492 -10.88 -6.74 -3.24
CA ARG A 492 -10.73 -8.20 -3.30
C ARG A 492 -11.40 -8.83 -2.10
N THR A 493 -12.34 -9.71 -2.36
CA THR A 493 -13.00 -10.57 -1.39
C THR A 493 -12.44 -11.99 -1.45
N GLU A 494 -12.99 -12.92 -0.69
CA GLU A 494 -12.52 -14.32 -0.67
C GLU A 494 -12.55 -14.95 -2.05
N THR A 495 -13.64 -14.77 -2.81
CA THR A 495 -13.85 -15.43 -4.11
C THR A 495 -13.80 -14.49 -5.31
N LYS A 496 -13.88 -13.16 -5.10
CA LYS A 496 -14.05 -12.18 -6.18
C LYS A 496 -13.10 -10.99 -6.08
N LEU A 497 -12.94 -10.35 -7.22
CA LEU A 497 -12.42 -9.00 -7.35
C LEU A 497 -13.53 -8.09 -7.90
N TYR A 498 -13.83 -7.02 -7.19
CA TYR A 498 -14.81 -6.01 -7.56
C TYR A 498 -14.13 -4.76 -8.09
N SER A 499 -14.69 -4.17 -9.15
CA SER A 499 -14.45 -2.78 -9.54
C SER A 499 -15.67 -1.95 -9.15
N ILE A 500 -15.46 -1.04 -8.22
CA ILE A 500 -16.49 -0.13 -7.72
C ILE A 500 -16.25 1.25 -8.33
N ARG A 501 -17.28 1.82 -8.96
CA ARG A 501 -17.23 3.10 -9.65
C ARG A 501 -18.61 3.74 -9.65
N ASN A 502 -18.68 5.06 -9.47
CA ASN A 502 -19.94 5.78 -9.67
C ASN A 502 -20.47 5.52 -11.08
N LYS A 503 -21.66 4.96 -11.16
CA LYS A 503 -22.46 4.93 -12.40
C LYS A 503 -23.12 6.30 -12.53
N LYS A 504 -22.89 6.99 -13.65
CA LYS A 504 -23.53 8.27 -13.96
C LYS A 504 -25.03 8.12 -14.03
#